data_c87e4034bae1fd96cf3be4d5c5476ac5
#
_entry.id   c87e4034bae1fd96cf3be4d5c5476ac5
#
_cell.length_a   1.000
_cell.length_b   1.000
_cell.length_c   1.000
_cell.angle_alpha   90.00
_cell.angle_beta   90.00
_cell.angle_gamma   90.00
#
_symmetry.space_group_name_H-M   'P 1'
#
loop_
_entity.id
_entity.type
_entity.pdbx_description
1 polymer ?
#
loop_
_entity_poly.entity_id
_entity_poly.type
_entity_poly.pdbx_seq_one_letter_code
_entity_poly.pdbx_strand_id
1 'polypeptide(L)'
;MRKVLLGTVVIALAAPAAAADLAPRPYTKTSPAVIPIYDWTGFYVGLNGGGGSAHQCWDVVNAGGFVIAPPLAMGCQNATGGTVGGQIGYRWQIANSVFGLEAQGNWGNFKGSNANLAFAGVQDEAKFDAFGLMTGQIGYAWNNVLVYVKGGAAVVRDKYRVYDFGTGLTLNNGSETRWGGAVGAGLEFGFAPNWSVGVEYDHLFLSHRDVDFFSTGIVGVPVGAFAGTARIGQDVDIGMVRVNYRWGAPVPATY
;
A
#
# COMPACT_ATOMS: atom_id res chain seq x y z
N MET A 1 52.37 -22.15 -44.64
CA MET A 1 52.67 -23.60 -44.77
C MET A 1 53.59 -23.99 -43.63
N ARG A 2 53.11 -24.68 -42.64
CA ARG A 2 53.83 -25.63 -41.76
C ARG A 2 52.80 -26.10 -40.66
N LYS A 3 52.32 -27.30 -40.88
CA LYS A 3 51.52 -28.07 -39.97
C LYS A 3 52.44 -28.64 -38.90
N VAL A 4 52.16 -28.40 -37.62
CA VAL A 4 52.79 -29.08 -36.49
C VAL A 4 51.74 -29.95 -35.85
N LEU A 5 51.88 -31.26 -35.99
CA LEU A 5 51.14 -32.30 -35.25
C LEU A 5 51.80 -32.45 -33.88
N LEU A 6 51.02 -32.20 -32.80
CA LEU A 6 51.38 -32.61 -31.44
C LEU A 6 50.61 -33.89 -31.10
N GLY A 7 51.37 -34.98 -30.97
CA GLY A 7 50.84 -36.25 -30.49
C GLY A 7 50.65 -36.24 -28.98
N THR A 8 49.46 -36.60 -28.53
CA THR A 8 49.10 -36.80 -27.13
C THR A 8 49.45 -38.22 -26.72
N VAL A 9 50.39 -38.37 -25.77
CA VAL A 9 50.72 -39.63 -25.12
C VAL A 9 49.73 -39.86 -23.97
N VAL A 10 48.89 -40.87 -24.09
CA VAL A 10 47.99 -41.33 -23.00
C VAL A 10 48.74 -42.37 -22.15
N ILE A 11 49.10 -41.98 -20.92
CA ILE A 11 49.66 -42.90 -19.94
C ILE A 11 48.47 -43.43 -19.13
N ALA A 12 48.13 -44.71 -19.34
CA ALA A 12 47.15 -45.45 -18.54
C ALA A 12 47.82 -45.91 -17.22
N LEU A 13 47.51 -45.24 -16.12
CA LEU A 13 47.83 -45.70 -14.77
C LEU A 13 46.77 -46.69 -14.33
N ALA A 14 47.10 -48.00 -14.32
CA ALA A 14 46.33 -49.04 -13.68
C ALA A 14 46.49 -48.92 -12.15
N ALA A 15 45.46 -48.42 -11.45
CA ALA A 15 45.41 -48.44 -10.01
C ALA A 15 44.78 -49.80 -9.53
N PRO A 16 45.36 -50.45 -8.52
CA PRO A 16 44.75 -51.67 -7.95
C PRO A 16 43.45 -51.29 -7.25
N ALA A 17 42.35 -51.97 -7.58
CA ALA A 17 41.09 -51.89 -6.89
C ALA A 17 41.23 -52.59 -5.51
N ALA A 18 41.51 -51.80 -4.47
CA ALA A 18 41.31 -52.24 -3.09
C ALA A 18 39.82 -52.26 -2.81
N ALA A 19 39.19 -53.42 -2.81
CA ALA A 19 37.84 -53.61 -2.28
C ALA A 19 37.90 -53.34 -0.78
N ALA A 20 37.67 -52.10 -0.37
CA ALA A 20 37.46 -51.76 1.02
C ALA A 20 36.06 -52.29 1.39
N ASP A 21 36.04 -53.25 2.28
CA ASP A 21 34.86 -53.78 2.95
C ASP A 21 34.28 -52.62 3.78
N LEU A 22 33.39 -51.86 3.18
CA LEU A 22 32.70 -50.75 3.85
C LEU A 22 31.70 -51.37 4.83
N ALA A 23 32.05 -51.36 6.11
CA ALA A 23 31.13 -51.69 7.18
C ALA A 23 29.77 -50.96 6.92
N PRO A 24 28.63 -51.65 7.05
CA PRO A 24 27.32 -51.03 6.81
C PRO A 24 27.19 -49.78 7.70
N ARG A 25 27.06 -48.62 7.08
CA ARG A 25 26.83 -47.39 7.82
C ARG A 25 25.55 -47.56 8.63
N PRO A 26 25.59 -47.31 9.95
CA PRO A 26 24.38 -47.39 10.75
C PRO A 26 23.36 -46.42 10.11
N TYR A 27 22.20 -46.99 9.73
CA TYR A 27 21.07 -46.23 9.21
C TYR A 27 20.53 -45.40 10.37
N THR A 28 21.06 -44.20 10.56
CA THR A 28 20.48 -43.22 11.45
C THR A 28 19.17 -42.80 10.79
N LYS A 29 18.06 -43.32 11.33
CA LYS A 29 16.71 -42.87 11.00
C LYS A 29 16.71 -41.37 11.26
N THR A 30 16.84 -40.56 10.21
CA THR A 30 16.68 -39.12 10.31
C THR A 30 15.31 -38.88 10.89
N SER A 31 15.25 -38.28 12.07
CA SER A 31 13.97 -37.85 12.63
C SER A 31 13.27 -37.03 11.55
N PRO A 32 11.96 -37.25 11.30
CA PRO A 32 11.22 -36.47 10.35
C PRO A 32 11.47 -35.00 10.67
N ALA A 33 11.89 -34.21 9.68
CA ALA A 33 12.06 -32.79 9.85
C ALA A 33 10.70 -32.24 10.27
N VAL A 34 10.58 -31.85 11.52
CA VAL A 34 9.40 -31.16 12.04
C VAL A 34 9.36 -29.83 11.31
N ILE A 35 8.46 -29.69 10.35
CA ILE A 35 8.21 -28.41 9.68
C ILE A 35 7.62 -27.50 10.76
N PRO A 36 8.32 -26.47 11.21
CA PRO A 36 7.78 -25.59 12.24
C PRO A 36 6.52 -24.92 11.66
N ILE A 37 5.38 -25.14 12.33
CA ILE A 37 4.15 -24.42 12.01
C ILE A 37 4.43 -22.95 12.26
N TYR A 38 4.20 -22.12 11.24
CA TYR A 38 4.40 -20.67 11.37
C TYR A 38 3.34 -20.12 12.35
N ASP A 39 3.79 -19.59 13.48
CA ASP A 39 2.91 -18.91 14.45
C ASP A 39 2.82 -17.43 14.09
N TRP A 40 1.60 -16.95 13.92
CA TRP A 40 1.33 -15.54 13.58
C TRP A 40 1.23 -14.65 14.81
N THR A 41 1.28 -15.20 16.03
CA THR A 41 1.21 -14.45 17.28
C THR A 41 2.47 -13.62 17.49
N GLY A 42 2.30 -12.37 17.87
CA GLY A 42 3.40 -11.53 18.30
C GLY A 42 3.34 -10.13 17.73
N PHE A 43 4.27 -9.32 18.18
CA PHE A 43 4.51 -7.98 17.71
C PHE A 43 5.28 -8.02 16.38
N TYR A 44 4.89 -7.19 15.43
CA TYR A 44 5.59 -7.10 14.15
C TYR A 44 5.78 -5.66 13.70
N VAL A 45 6.81 -5.46 12.90
CA VAL A 45 7.06 -4.24 12.15
C VAL A 45 7.33 -4.60 10.71
N GLY A 46 6.96 -3.76 9.79
CA GLY A 46 7.19 -4.02 8.38
C GLY A 46 7.30 -2.76 7.55
N LEU A 47 7.70 -2.99 6.30
CA LEU A 47 7.71 -2.00 5.25
C LEU A 47 6.70 -2.40 4.18
N ASN A 48 6.11 -1.42 3.55
CA ASN A 48 5.21 -1.65 2.43
C ASN A 48 5.48 -0.66 1.29
N GLY A 49 5.06 -1.04 0.10
CA GLY A 49 5.15 -0.18 -1.08
C GLY A 49 4.21 -0.67 -2.16
N GLY A 50 3.67 0.25 -2.93
CA GLY A 50 2.70 -0.09 -3.95
C GLY A 50 2.23 1.10 -4.75
N GLY A 51 1.02 1.02 -5.24
CA GLY A 51 0.39 2.09 -6.00
C GLY A 51 -1.12 2.07 -5.86
N GLY A 52 -1.75 3.14 -6.29
CA GLY A 52 -3.20 3.26 -6.18
C GLY A 52 -3.79 4.34 -7.07
N SER A 53 -5.10 4.48 -6.93
CA SER A 53 -5.91 5.49 -7.62
C SER A 53 -6.84 6.16 -6.62
N ALA A 54 -6.85 7.47 -6.62
CA ALA A 54 -7.82 8.28 -5.88
C ALA A 54 -8.88 8.77 -6.87
N HIS A 55 -10.13 8.44 -6.59
CA HIS A 55 -11.29 8.89 -7.34
C HIS A 55 -11.94 10.07 -6.63
N GLN A 56 -12.00 11.23 -7.27
CA GLN A 56 -12.59 12.45 -6.71
C GLN A 56 -13.74 12.92 -7.58
N CYS A 57 -14.91 13.11 -6.95
CA CYS A 57 -16.08 13.69 -7.60
C CYS A 57 -16.45 15.03 -6.93
N TRP A 58 -16.82 16.00 -7.75
CA TRP A 58 -17.14 17.35 -7.34
C TRP A 58 -18.58 17.68 -7.70
N ASP A 59 -19.34 18.14 -6.70
CA ASP A 59 -20.72 18.56 -6.87
C ASP A 59 -20.89 19.98 -6.32
N VAL A 60 -21.42 20.93 -7.11
CA VAL A 60 -21.77 22.26 -6.61
C VAL A 60 -23.09 22.18 -5.85
N VAL A 61 -23.05 22.54 -4.58
CA VAL A 61 -24.22 22.57 -3.69
C VAL A 61 -24.73 23.99 -3.45
N ASN A 62 -23.87 25.01 -3.67
CA ASN A 62 -24.24 26.41 -3.55
C ASN A 62 -23.47 27.25 -4.57
N ALA A 63 -24.12 28.22 -5.21
CA ALA A 63 -23.49 29.19 -6.11
C ALA A 63 -24.01 30.59 -5.75
N GLY A 64 -23.08 31.49 -5.39
CA GLY A 64 -23.41 32.89 -5.09
C GLY A 64 -24.40 33.09 -3.95
N GLY A 65 -24.47 32.13 -3.00
CA GLY A 65 -25.44 32.16 -1.89
C GLY A 65 -26.76 31.45 -2.15
N PHE A 66 -27.00 30.92 -3.34
CA PHE A 66 -28.19 30.16 -3.69
C PHE A 66 -27.90 28.65 -3.60
N VAL A 67 -28.74 27.91 -2.85
CA VAL A 67 -28.66 26.44 -2.75
C VAL A 67 -29.08 25.82 -4.07
N ILE A 68 -28.25 24.92 -4.59
CA ILE A 68 -28.52 24.16 -5.81
C ILE A 68 -29.03 22.77 -5.43
N ALA A 69 -30.28 22.48 -5.74
CA ALA A 69 -30.92 21.21 -5.48
C ALA A 69 -31.68 20.72 -6.74
N PRO A 70 -31.35 19.54 -7.32
CA PRO A 70 -30.27 18.63 -6.91
C PRO A 70 -28.87 19.23 -7.15
N PRO A 71 -27.81 18.77 -6.42
CA PRO A 71 -26.44 19.22 -6.64
C PRO A 71 -26.02 19.06 -8.11
N LEU A 72 -25.29 20.05 -8.64
CA LEU A 72 -24.80 20.02 -10.00
C LEU A 72 -23.43 19.35 -10.06
N ALA A 73 -23.35 18.19 -10.73
CA ALA A 73 -22.10 17.48 -10.91
C ALA A 73 -21.14 18.26 -11.81
N MET A 74 -19.92 18.56 -11.34
CA MET A 74 -18.85 19.19 -12.10
C MET A 74 -17.91 18.17 -12.74
N GLY A 75 -18.06 16.90 -12.43
CA GLY A 75 -17.26 15.82 -12.98
C GLY A 75 -16.43 15.08 -11.92
N CYS A 76 -15.86 13.96 -12.34
CA CYS A 76 -14.98 13.13 -11.53
C CYS A 76 -13.60 13.06 -12.19
N GLN A 77 -12.56 12.97 -11.36
CA GLN A 77 -11.18 12.80 -11.82
C GLN A 77 -10.49 11.68 -11.06
N ASN A 78 -9.51 11.06 -11.72
CA ASN A 78 -8.68 10.03 -11.12
C ASN A 78 -7.25 10.54 -10.99
N ALA A 79 -6.70 10.45 -9.77
CA ALA A 79 -5.29 10.69 -9.50
C ALA A 79 -4.61 9.35 -9.23
N THR A 80 -3.56 9.03 -9.96
CA THR A 80 -2.80 7.79 -9.78
C THR A 80 -1.41 8.07 -9.23
N GLY A 81 -0.85 7.14 -8.46
CA GLY A 81 0.48 7.34 -7.89
C GLY A 81 1.02 6.11 -7.18
N GLY A 82 2.28 6.25 -6.76
CA GLY A 82 2.95 5.28 -5.93
C GLY A 82 2.96 5.67 -4.46
N THR A 83 3.08 4.67 -3.59
CA THR A 83 3.18 4.85 -2.15
C THR A 83 4.26 3.95 -1.55
N VAL A 84 4.89 4.43 -0.48
CA VAL A 84 5.86 3.69 0.33
C VAL A 84 5.65 4.04 1.78
N GLY A 85 5.78 3.07 2.67
CA GLY A 85 5.55 3.30 4.08
C GLY A 85 5.98 2.15 4.97
N GLY A 86 5.47 2.18 6.19
CA GLY A 86 5.71 1.14 7.18
C GLY A 86 4.47 0.88 8.02
N GLN A 87 4.48 -0.28 8.63
CA GLN A 87 3.44 -0.73 9.55
C GLN A 87 4.03 -1.34 10.81
N ILE A 88 3.25 -1.25 11.87
CA ILE A 88 3.53 -1.83 13.17
C ILE A 88 2.24 -2.43 13.70
N GLY A 89 2.30 -3.62 14.28
CA GLY A 89 1.10 -4.25 14.79
C GLY A 89 1.37 -5.37 15.76
N TYR A 90 0.29 -5.90 16.29
CA TYR A 90 0.30 -7.10 17.12
C TYR A 90 -0.81 -8.04 16.66
N ARG A 91 -0.49 -9.34 16.59
CA ARG A 91 -1.42 -10.41 16.22
C ARG A 91 -1.54 -11.44 17.33
N TRP A 92 -2.73 -12.00 17.47
CA TRP A 92 -3.04 -13.15 18.33
C TRP A 92 -3.57 -14.26 17.45
N GLN A 93 -2.97 -15.43 17.56
CA GLN A 93 -3.45 -16.63 16.88
C GLN A 93 -4.07 -17.60 17.90
N ILE A 94 -5.29 -18.06 17.61
CA ILE A 94 -6.02 -19.07 18.37
C ILE A 94 -6.40 -20.16 17.36
N ALA A 95 -5.74 -21.30 17.44
CA ALA A 95 -5.82 -22.35 16.42
C ALA A 95 -5.48 -21.79 15.02
N ASN A 96 -6.45 -21.78 14.09
CA ASN A 96 -6.28 -21.24 12.74
C ASN A 96 -6.78 -19.79 12.60
N SER A 97 -7.43 -19.25 13.63
CA SER A 97 -7.96 -17.88 13.59
C SER A 97 -6.91 -16.89 14.07
N VAL A 98 -6.72 -15.82 13.34
CA VAL A 98 -5.77 -14.74 13.66
C VAL A 98 -6.53 -13.43 13.82
N PHE A 99 -6.30 -12.74 14.92
CA PHE A 99 -6.82 -11.41 15.20
C PHE A 99 -5.63 -10.46 15.32
N GLY A 100 -5.81 -9.20 14.95
CA GLY A 100 -4.70 -8.24 15.05
C GLY A 100 -5.15 -6.80 15.10
N LEU A 101 -4.23 -5.96 15.57
CA LEU A 101 -4.31 -4.52 15.51
C LEU A 101 -3.07 -4.01 14.78
N GLU A 102 -3.25 -3.07 13.88
CA GLU A 102 -2.18 -2.51 13.06
C GLU A 102 -2.31 -1.00 12.95
N ALA A 103 -1.19 -0.31 13.06
CA ALA A 103 -1.02 1.08 12.65
C ALA A 103 -0.06 1.12 11.46
N GLN A 104 -0.46 1.83 10.42
CA GLN A 104 0.28 1.98 9.17
C GLN A 104 0.42 3.44 8.81
N GLY A 105 1.58 3.83 8.29
CA GLY A 105 1.84 5.17 7.81
C GLY A 105 2.56 5.14 6.48
N ASN A 106 2.07 5.90 5.51
CA ASN A 106 2.57 5.90 4.14
C ASN A 106 2.78 7.33 3.63
N TRP A 107 3.84 7.48 2.85
CA TRP A 107 4.05 8.63 1.97
C TRP A 107 3.66 8.23 0.56
N GLY A 108 2.92 9.10 -0.12
CA GLY A 108 2.45 8.88 -1.48
C GLY A 108 2.82 10.04 -2.39
N ASN A 109 2.86 9.78 -3.69
CA ASN A 109 3.01 10.79 -4.71
C ASN A 109 1.90 10.61 -5.76
N PHE A 110 0.66 10.74 -5.30
CA PHE A 110 -0.49 10.69 -6.21
C PHE A 110 -0.67 12.06 -6.86
N LYS A 111 -0.68 12.06 -8.18
CA LYS A 111 -0.87 13.27 -8.99
C LYS A 111 -2.07 13.06 -9.91
N GLY A 112 -3.00 13.97 -9.83
CA GLY A 112 -4.10 14.09 -10.78
C GLY A 112 -4.10 15.52 -11.33
N SER A 113 -4.10 15.67 -12.64
CA SER A 113 -4.33 16.93 -13.29
C SER A 113 -5.59 16.84 -14.13
N ASN A 114 -6.52 17.75 -13.96
CA ASN A 114 -7.69 17.88 -14.81
C ASN A 114 -7.81 19.31 -15.33
N ALA A 115 -8.17 19.44 -16.62
CA ALA A 115 -8.60 20.72 -17.15
C ALA A 115 -9.97 21.04 -16.56
N ASN A 116 -10.12 22.19 -15.90
CA ASN A 116 -11.38 22.64 -15.35
C ASN A 116 -12.40 22.83 -16.47
N LEU A 117 -13.49 22.07 -16.45
CA LEU A 117 -14.55 22.13 -17.46
C LEU A 117 -15.37 23.43 -17.37
N ALA A 118 -15.34 24.12 -16.24
CA ALA A 118 -16.08 25.36 -16.01
C ALA A 118 -15.27 26.63 -16.39
N PHE A 119 -13.92 26.54 -16.36
CA PHE A 119 -13.03 27.68 -16.66
C PHE A 119 -11.89 27.23 -17.58
N ALA A 120 -12.00 27.58 -18.85
CA ALA A 120 -10.95 27.33 -19.83
C ALA A 120 -9.66 28.08 -19.42
N GLY A 121 -8.56 27.35 -19.17
CA GLY A 121 -7.25 27.89 -18.82
C GLY A 121 -6.80 27.70 -17.37
N VAL A 122 -7.58 27.06 -16.52
CA VAL A 122 -7.20 26.69 -15.14
C VAL A 122 -6.94 25.20 -15.06
N GLN A 123 -5.80 24.79 -14.50
CA GLN A 123 -5.50 23.41 -14.14
C GLN A 123 -5.53 23.26 -12.62
N ASP A 124 -6.32 22.32 -12.15
CA ASP A 124 -6.37 21.91 -10.76
C ASP A 124 -5.41 20.75 -10.56
N GLU A 125 -4.35 20.92 -9.78
CA GLU A 125 -3.43 19.87 -9.36
C GLU A 125 -3.78 19.50 -7.92
N ALA A 126 -4.31 18.29 -7.73
CA ALA A 126 -4.48 17.69 -6.42
C ALA A 126 -3.29 16.77 -6.14
N LYS A 127 -2.60 17.00 -5.04
CA LYS A 127 -1.47 16.20 -4.60
C LYS A 127 -1.78 15.60 -3.23
N PHE A 128 -1.74 14.27 -3.20
CA PHE A 128 -1.92 13.48 -2.00
C PHE A 128 -0.52 13.04 -1.52
N ASP A 129 -0.11 13.49 -0.32
CA ASP A 129 1.26 13.32 0.13
C ASP A 129 1.44 12.23 1.18
N ALA A 130 0.48 12.00 2.05
CA ALA A 130 0.60 11.02 3.13
C ALA A 130 -0.75 10.53 3.64
N PHE A 131 -0.78 9.29 4.10
CA PHE A 131 -1.91 8.72 4.81
C PHE A 131 -1.49 7.81 5.97
N GLY A 132 -2.36 7.68 6.94
CA GLY A 132 -2.22 6.76 8.06
C GLY A 132 -3.47 5.92 8.23
N LEU A 133 -3.32 4.66 8.61
CA LEU A 133 -4.39 3.72 8.89
C LEU A 133 -4.25 3.18 10.31
N MET A 134 -5.38 3.02 10.99
CA MET A 134 -5.46 2.33 12.28
C MET A 134 -6.56 1.28 12.15
N THR A 135 -6.17 0.00 12.07
CA THR A 135 -7.07 -1.08 11.66
C THR A 135 -7.04 -2.25 12.62
N GLY A 136 -8.21 -2.89 12.79
CA GLY A 136 -8.34 -4.24 13.32
C GLY A 136 -8.31 -5.25 12.18
N GLN A 137 -7.72 -6.42 12.42
CA GLN A 137 -7.58 -7.51 11.45
C GLN A 137 -8.24 -8.78 11.98
N ILE A 138 -8.86 -9.53 11.08
CA ILE A 138 -9.32 -10.89 11.32
C ILE A 138 -8.93 -11.75 10.14
N GLY A 139 -8.34 -12.92 10.40
CA GLY A 139 -7.83 -13.79 9.36
C GLY A 139 -7.84 -15.26 9.72
N TYR A 140 -7.49 -16.06 8.74
CA TYR A 140 -7.36 -17.49 8.85
C TYR A 140 -5.97 -17.93 8.36
N ALA A 141 -5.28 -18.72 9.19
CA ALA A 141 -3.94 -19.21 8.91
C ALA A 141 -3.97 -20.70 8.51
N TRP A 142 -3.36 -20.99 7.36
CA TRP A 142 -3.04 -22.36 6.92
C TRP A 142 -1.52 -22.52 6.94
N ASN A 143 -0.98 -23.15 7.97
CA ASN A 143 0.45 -23.27 8.15
C ASN A 143 1.14 -21.89 8.08
N ASN A 144 1.85 -21.63 6.99
CA ASN A 144 2.60 -20.41 6.74
C ASN A 144 1.89 -19.40 5.82
N VAL A 145 0.61 -19.61 5.49
CA VAL A 145 -0.22 -18.70 4.71
C VAL A 145 -1.30 -18.09 5.60
N LEU A 146 -1.40 -16.78 5.62
CA LEU A 146 -2.45 -16.03 6.31
C LEU A 146 -3.27 -15.26 5.28
N VAL A 147 -4.60 -15.47 5.29
CA VAL A 147 -5.56 -14.64 4.58
C VAL A 147 -6.33 -13.82 5.61
N TYR A 148 -6.45 -12.54 5.42
CA TYR A 148 -7.11 -11.66 6.38
C TYR A 148 -7.90 -10.54 5.70
N VAL A 149 -8.87 -10.03 6.44
CA VAL A 149 -9.54 -8.76 6.16
C VAL A 149 -9.24 -7.79 7.29
N LYS A 150 -9.24 -6.51 6.99
CA LYS A 150 -9.02 -5.47 7.98
C LYS A 150 -10.01 -4.33 7.81
N GLY A 151 -10.26 -3.60 8.89
CA GLY A 151 -11.12 -2.43 8.87
C GLY A 151 -10.79 -1.49 10.01
N GLY A 152 -11.01 -0.19 9.80
CA GLY A 152 -10.70 0.82 10.81
C GLY A 152 -10.78 2.24 10.30
N ALA A 153 -10.00 3.11 10.95
CA ALA A 153 -9.93 4.53 10.63
C ALA A 153 -8.78 4.83 9.66
N ALA A 154 -9.03 5.76 8.76
CA ALA A 154 -8.04 6.35 7.87
C ALA A 154 -7.88 7.84 8.16
N VAL A 155 -6.67 8.35 8.09
CA VAL A 155 -6.35 9.78 8.11
C VAL A 155 -5.50 10.09 6.89
N VAL A 156 -5.88 11.14 6.19
CA VAL A 156 -5.27 11.54 4.92
C VAL A 156 -4.86 12.99 4.98
N ARG A 157 -3.68 13.29 4.49
CA ARG A 157 -3.19 14.66 4.36
C ARG A 157 -3.14 15.07 2.90
N ASP A 158 -4.00 16.02 2.56
CA ASP A 158 -4.09 16.61 1.23
C ASP A 158 -3.38 17.95 1.20
N LYS A 159 -2.67 18.22 0.09
CA LYS A 159 -2.13 19.54 -0.25
C LYS A 159 -2.73 19.98 -1.56
N TYR A 160 -3.38 21.12 -1.55
CA TYR A 160 -3.95 21.77 -2.72
C TYR A 160 -3.04 22.89 -3.18
N ARG A 161 -2.75 22.93 -4.49
CA ARG A 161 -2.10 24.06 -5.15
C ARG A 161 -2.93 24.45 -6.36
N VAL A 162 -3.31 25.70 -6.40
CA VAL A 162 -4.00 26.30 -7.56
C VAL A 162 -2.98 27.14 -8.32
N TYR A 163 -2.73 26.79 -9.58
CA TYR A 163 -1.85 27.53 -10.48
C TYR A 163 -2.69 28.29 -11.52
N ASP A 164 -2.36 29.57 -11.72
CA ASP A 164 -2.81 30.32 -12.89
C ASP A 164 -1.89 29.97 -14.08
N PHE A 165 -2.48 29.38 -15.13
CA PHE A 165 -1.76 28.95 -16.33
C PHE A 165 -1.15 30.14 -17.13
N GLY A 166 -1.68 31.35 -16.99
CA GLY A 166 -1.19 32.54 -17.72
C GLY A 166 0.03 33.21 -17.09
N THR A 167 0.21 33.08 -15.76
CA THR A 167 1.27 33.81 -15.02
C THR A 167 2.21 32.86 -14.26
N GLY A 168 1.90 31.57 -14.11
CA GLY A 168 2.68 30.61 -13.35
C GLY A 168 2.71 30.88 -11.83
N LEU A 169 1.90 31.80 -11.33
CA LEU A 169 1.85 32.16 -9.93
C LEU A 169 0.95 31.21 -9.14
N THR A 170 1.47 30.74 -8.01
CA THR A 170 0.69 29.94 -7.05
C THR A 170 -0.28 30.87 -6.32
N LEU A 171 -1.57 30.69 -6.53
CA LEU A 171 -2.61 31.58 -5.97
C LEU A 171 -3.04 31.16 -4.56
N ASN A 172 -2.90 29.89 -4.18
CA ASN A 172 -3.27 29.42 -2.85
C ASN A 172 -2.53 28.13 -2.44
N ASN A 173 -2.15 28.03 -1.15
CA ASN A 173 -1.61 26.83 -0.53
C ASN A 173 -2.51 26.46 0.66
N GLY A 174 -3.17 25.29 0.58
CA GLY A 174 -3.94 24.73 1.69
C GLY A 174 -3.44 23.33 2.02
N SER A 175 -3.26 23.02 3.30
CA SER A 175 -3.09 21.64 3.76
C SER A 175 -4.28 21.28 4.64
N GLU A 176 -4.99 20.23 4.30
CA GLU A 176 -6.11 19.73 5.10
C GLU A 176 -5.83 18.30 5.55
N THR A 177 -6.35 17.96 6.73
CA THR A 177 -6.35 16.60 7.25
C THR A 177 -7.78 16.10 7.23
N ARG A 178 -8.02 14.98 6.53
CA ARG A 178 -9.33 14.34 6.41
C ARG A 178 -9.32 13.01 7.15
N TRP A 179 -10.42 12.73 7.83
CA TRP A 179 -10.67 11.44 8.46
C TRP A 179 -11.66 10.64 7.63
N GLY A 180 -11.50 9.33 7.65
CA GLY A 180 -12.38 8.42 6.94
C GLY A 180 -12.32 7.01 7.51
N GLY A 181 -12.99 6.09 6.83
CA GLY A 181 -12.90 4.67 7.09
C GLY A 181 -11.93 3.99 6.12
N ALA A 182 -11.39 2.85 6.53
CA ALA A 182 -10.62 1.96 5.68
C ALA A 182 -11.15 0.54 5.80
N VAL A 183 -11.22 -0.17 4.67
CA VAL A 183 -11.41 -1.61 4.62
C VAL A 183 -10.36 -2.19 3.69
N GLY A 184 -9.88 -3.40 4.00
CA GLY A 184 -8.87 -4.04 3.18
C GLY A 184 -8.88 -5.54 3.32
N ALA A 185 -8.15 -6.19 2.43
CA ALA A 185 -7.90 -7.62 2.45
C ALA A 185 -6.45 -7.90 2.05
N GLY A 186 -5.86 -8.94 2.64
CA GLY A 186 -4.50 -9.31 2.36
C GLY A 186 -4.26 -10.80 2.42
N LEU A 187 -3.19 -11.19 1.74
CA LEU A 187 -2.62 -12.52 1.77
C LEU A 187 -1.14 -12.38 2.14
N GLU A 188 -0.70 -13.11 3.15
CA GLU A 188 0.66 -13.05 3.67
C GLU A 188 1.25 -14.46 3.77
N PHE A 189 2.52 -14.62 3.41
CA PHE A 189 3.27 -15.86 3.38
C PHE A 189 4.51 -15.76 4.28
N GLY A 190 4.57 -16.61 5.30
CA GLY A 190 5.74 -16.77 6.16
C GLY A 190 6.80 -17.62 5.48
N PHE A 191 7.86 -17.00 4.99
CA PHE A 191 8.95 -17.68 4.27
C PHE A 191 10.15 -18.05 5.16
N ALA A 192 10.23 -17.45 6.35
CA ALA A 192 11.24 -17.76 7.35
C ALA A 192 10.62 -17.59 8.75
N PRO A 193 11.21 -18.12 9.83
CA PRO A 193 10.57 -18.16 11.16
C PRO A 193 10.00 -16.85 11.66
N ASN A 194 10.62 -15.72 11.31
CA ASN A 194 10.24 -14.38 11.75
C ASN A 194 9.87 -13.44 10.61
N TRP A 195 9.92 -13.90 9.37
CA TRP A 195 9.72 -13.07 8.19
C TRP A 195 8.52 -13.52 7.38
N SER A 196 7.76 -12.58 6.93
CA SER A 196 6.66 -12.80 6.00
C SER A 196 6.66 -11.75 4.89
N VAL A 197 6.10 -12.12 3.76
CA VAL A 197 5.83 -11.26 2.61
C VAL A 197 4.37 -11.40 2.24
N GLY A 198 3.74 -10.31 1.83
CA GLY A 198 2.32 -10.34 1.47
C GLY A 198 1.95 -9.31 0.45
N VAL A 199 0.72 -9.46 -0.04
CA VAL A 199 0.02 -8.49 -0.86
C VAL A 199 -1.23 -8.05 -0.14
N GLU A 200 -1.56 -6.77 -0.24
CA GLU A 200 -2.68 -6.17 0.45
C GLU A 200 -3.37 -5.17 -0.48
N TYR A 201 -4.68 -5.13 -0.40
CA TYR A 201 -5.52 -4.13 -1.04
C TYR A 201 -6.31 -3.40 0.02
N ASP A 202 -6.29 -2.07 -0.04
CA ASP A 202 -7.02 -1.18 0.84
C ASP A 202 -7.92 -0.25 0.04
N HIS A 203 -9.16 -0.12 0.50
CA HIS A 203 -10.11 0.88 0.03
C HIS A 203 -10.40 1.88 1.15
N LEU A 204 -10.16 3.17 0.89
CA LEU A 204 -10.35 4.25 1.84
C LEU A 204 -11.59 5.05 1.45
N PHE A 205 -12.55 5.11 2.37
CA PHE A 205 -13.75 5.94 2.26
C PHE A 205 -13.47 7.25 2.98
N LEU A 206 -13.32 8.35 2.25
CA LEU A 206 -13.12 9.66 2.83
C LEU A 206 -14.46 10.41 2.91
N SER A 207 -14.73 11.02 4.06
CA SER A 207 -15.97 11.76 4.27
C SER A 207 -16.14 12.86 3.23
N HIS A 208 -17.37 13.01 2.73
CA HIS A 208 -17.75 14.15 1.90
C HIS A 208 -17.50 15.45 2.67
N ARG A 209 -16.92 16.42 2.01
CA ARG A 209 -16.67 17.72 2.62
C ARG A 209 -17.19 18.83 1.74
N ASP A 210 -17.88 19.77 2.36
CA ASP A 210 -18.33 20.99 1.74
C ASP A 210 -17.20 22.03 1.88
N VAL A 211 -16.67 22.53 0.76
CA VAL A 211 -15.57 23.49 0.69
C VAL A 211 -16.10 24.78 0.11
N ASP A 212 -15.93 25.87 0.87
CA ASP A 212 -16.34 27.21 0.43
C ASP A 212 -15.25 27.84 -0.44
N PHE A 213 -15.66 28.35 -1.58
CA PHE A 213 -14.82 29.05 -2.52
C PHE A 213 -15.06 30.55 -2.43
N PHE A 214 -13.97 31.33 -2.47
CA PHE A 214 -13.98 32.76 -2.44
C PHE A 214 -13.41 33.32 -3.74
N SER A 215 -13.99 34.40 -4.25
CA SER A 215 -13.57 35.06 -5.49
C SER A 215 -12.17 35.65 -5.35
N THR A 216 -11.31 35.39 -6.33
CA THR A 216 -9.99 36.00 -6.47
C THR A 216 -9.99 37.28 -7.29
N GLY A 217 -11.17 37.83 -7.64
CA GLY A 217 -11.28 39.08 -8.37
C GLY A 217 -11.61 38.92 -9.85
N ILE A 218 -12.58 38.09 -10.20
CA ILE A 218 -13.15 38.01 -11.55
C ILE A 218 -13.99 39.26 -11.81
N VAL A 219 -14.02 39.74 -13.08
CA VAL A 219 -14.75 40.95 -13.48
C VAL A 219 -16.18 40.99 -12.90
N GLY A 220 -16.44 42.00 -12.04
CA GLY A 220 -17.74 42.20 -11.40
C GLY A 220 -17.94 41.56 -10.03
N VAL A 221 -16.99 40.74 -9.53
CA VAL A 221 -17.05 40.11 -8.19
C VAL A 221 -15.82 40.55 -7.38
N PRO A 222 -15.97 41.22 -6.21
CA PRO A 222 -14.84 41.64 -5.39
C PRO A 222 -13.99 40.45 -4.91
N VAL A 223 -12.68 40.70 -4.72
CA VAL A 223 -11.77 39.76 -4.07
C VAL A 223 -12.27 39.42 -2.67
N GLY A 224 -12.35 38.14 -2.33
CA GLY A 224 -12.82 37.68 -1.02
C GLY A 224 -14.34 37.53 -0.89
N ALA A 225 -15.11 37.84 -1.95
CA ALA A 225 -16.54 37.56 -1.95
C ALA A 225 -16.80 36.05 -2.04
N PHE A 226 -17.81 35.56 -1.31
CA PHE A 226 -18.24 34.17 -1.37
C PHE A 226 -18.71 33.82 -2.79
N ALA A 227 -18.07 32.85 -3.40
CA ALA A 227 -18.37 32.41 -4.76
C ALA A 227 -19.31 31.21 -4.79
N GLY A 228 -19.21 30.30 -3.80
CA GLY A 228 -20.05 29.11 -3.71
C GLY A 228 -19.44 28.02 -2.82
N THR A 229 -20.18 26.93 -2.67
CA THR A 229 -19.75 25.74 -1.93
C THR A 229 -19.79 24.52 -2.85
N ALA A 230 -18.69 23.77 -2.92
CA ALA A 230 -18.68 22.48 -3.58
C ALA A 230 -18.51 21.35 -2.56
N ARG A 231 -19.26 20.28 -2.77
CA ARG A 231 -19.12 19.03 -2.05
C ARG A 231 -18.14 18.14 -2.77
N ILE A 232 -17.10 17.70 -2.08
CA ILE A 232 -16.05 16.85 -2.62
C ILE A 232 -16.11 15.49 -1.95
N GLY A 233 -16.45 14.45 -2.72
CA GLY A 233 -16.31 13.05 -2.34
C GLY A 233 -15.00 12.49 -2.86
N GLN A 234 -14.33 11.65 -2.07
CA GLN A 234 -13.07 11.03 -2.45
C GLN A 234 -13.01 9.60 -1.90
N ASP A 235 -12.69 8.67 -2.79
CA ASP A 235 -12.37 7.29 -2.47
C ASP A 235 -10.97 6.97 -2.99
N VAL A 236 -10.21 6.14 -2.27
CA VAL A 236 -8.84 5.78 -2.65
C VAL A 236 -8.67 4.27 -2.62
N ASP A 237 -8.19 3.73 -3.73
CA ASP A 237 -7.87 2.31 -3.91
C ASP A 237 -6.36 2.13 -3.94
N ILE A 238 -5.81 1.25 -3.09
CA ILE A 238 -4.37 1.07 -2.95
C ILE A 238 -4.05 -0.42 -2.95
N GLY A 239 -3.15 -0.83 -3.85
CA GLY A 239 -2.53 -2.16 -3.85
C GLY A 239 -1.09 -2.08 -3.37
N MET A 240 -0.70 -2.93 -2.42
CA MET A 240 0.63 -2.90 -1.80
C MET A 240 1.24 -4.29 -1.70
N VAL A 241 2.57 -4.34 -1.79
CA VAL A 241 3.40 -5.45 -1.31
C VAL A 241 3.96 -5.05 0.04
N ARG A 242 3.99 -5.99 0.96
CA ARG A 242 4.48 -5.76 2.33
C ARG A 242 5.45 -6.85 2.76
N VAL A 243 6.44 -6.47 3.57
CA VAL A 243 7.37 -7.38 4.23
C VAL A 243 7.35 -7.08 5.71
N ASN A 244 7.13 -8.10 6.52
CA ASN A 244 7.06 -7.98 7.97
C ASN A 244 8.15 -8.80 8.65
N TYR A 245 8.67 -8.24 9.73
CA TYR A 245 9.48 -8.95 10.71
C TYR A 245 8.70 -9.05 12.02
N ARG A 246 8.55 -10.26 12.53
CA ARG A 246 7.82 -10.57 13.76
C ARG A 246 8.78 -10.95 14.87
N TRP A 247 8.57 -10.37 16.05
CA TRP A 247 9.22 -10.81 17.28
C TRP A 247 8.36 -11.87 17.97
N GLY A 248 8.90 -13.04 18.15
CA GLY A 248 8.28 -14.17 18.84
C GLY A 248 9.19 -15.39 18.73
N ALA A 249 9.24 -16.18 19.76
CA ALA A 249 9.91 -17.47 19.68
C ALA A 249 9.06 -18.41 18.83
N PRO A 250 9.67 -19.23 17.94
CA PRO A 250 8.94 -20.31 17.30
C PRO A 250 8.42 -21.24 18.40
N VAL A 251 7.12 -21.47 18.45
CA VAL A 251 6.53 -22.43 19.40
C VAL A 251 6.91 -23.82 18.90
N PRO A 252 7.68 -24.64 19.67
CA PRO A 252 7.92 -26.01 19.29
C PRO A 252 6.59 -26.75 19.26
N ALA A 253 6.29 -27.44 18.16
CA ALA A 253 5.13 -28.31 18.10
C ALA A 253 5.27 -29.38 19.17
N THR A 254 4.47 -29.30 20.22
CA THR A 254 4.30 -30.36 21.21
C THR A 254 3.29 -31.36 20.64
N TYR A 255 3.75 -32.58 20.35
CA TYR A 255 2.92 -33.73 19.98
C TYR A 255 2.53 -34.48 21.24
#